data_bdaa85af395375b4cc724ad6a18ab140
#
_entry.id   bdaa85af395375b4cc724ad6a18ab140
#
_cell.length_a   1.000
_cell.length_b   1.000
_cell.length_c   1.000
_cell.angle_alpha   90.00
_cell.angle_beta   90.00
_cell.angle_gamma   90.00
#
_symmetry.space_group_name_H-M   'P 1'
#
loop_
_entity.id
_entity.type
_entity.pdbx_description
1 polymer ?
#
loop_
_entity_poly.entity_id
_entity_poly.type
_entity_poly.pdbx_seq_one_letter_code
_entity_poly.pdbx_strand_id
1 'polypeptide(L)'
;MESAEIRLMSRVTVSLGTALMALVVTAGSASAQSIAVRTQAAIYEMDPATLRIDARLPGGALIHVMQPLHPPQATSPSRTGEGWHWTDGDGHVITVSTEAGALRVTISGNPGMKLAWSLPVASSGTWLIPDGEGVAIDVMDPFWRSTYRTGGCLGATTLLSFPAWARTSGKSAVVYALGDGLQSGLCLRDGNGIQGRLVHDFASGAGTLDILFAIRPAVPLAPARFYRNLLQSRGQFKSFADKSVPGLPRLFAAPQAYVWGDGRDLGFLDDLSALGIRRIVLSYDQDPRRQRHVVGLAYLRRANALGYLAGPYDEFDNGQPEATADTPSALWGDLYPSGCIQGSNGKVVVGFADRGCAMSSEALARHKDAPNPVSRFAGHVAEGANQVFLDVDAFGAFAADFSPDHPMTMAQDRANRLARMSLAIDRFKLVLGSENVTAWSSPVTHYSHGTAQAHVSAVWPLLGDQARFGGWWPTDRPDIFFKPLVLTPDEARLLFGPADRLPLFEAVFHDSIVAADRWEFGLMKVAGQGRNRFALSLLYGTPTMWNLDRRELARSGKWLRAAQDDFILAHGTGQPVALTDVKWLTPDRLVQRVTYGDGRVLIANFRNTAWDGLGPDCVRLSRHQNRTDLCPPPLP
;
A
#
# COMPACT_ATOMS: atom_id res chain seq x y z
N MET A 1 -16.52 -10.71 1.22
CA MET A 1 -15.19 -10.40 0.67
C MET A 1 -14.08 -11.32 1.18
N GLU A 2 -14.43 -12.31 1.98
CA GLU A 2 -13.50 -13.34 2.43
C GLU A 2 -13.23 -14.45 1.41
N SER A 3 -13.98 -14.50 0.31
CA SER A 3 -14.01 -15.71 -0.51
C SER A 3 -13.03 -15.77 -1.69
N ALA A 4 -12.44 -14.68 -2.12
CA ALA A 4 -11.53 -14.72 -3.27
C ALA A 4 -10.04 -14.79 -2.90
N GLU A 5 -9.60 -14.13 -1.84
CA GLU A 5 -8.18 -14.14 -1.47
C GLU A 5 -7.79 -15.21 -0.44
N ILE A 6 -8.73 -15.70 0.40
CA ILE A 6 -8.44 -16.66 1.48
C ILE A 6 -8.59 -18.12 1.01
N ARG A 7 -9.36 -18.41 -0.03
CA ARG A 7 -9.57 -19.78 -0.49
C ARG A 7 -8.41 -20.43 -1.27
N LEU A 8 -7.39 -19.67 -1.67
CA LEU A 8 -6.27 -20.25 -2.42
C LEU A 8 -5.18 -20.90 -1.54
N MET A 9 -5.25 -20.78 -0.21
CA MET A 9 -4.18 -21.28 0.66
C MET A 9 -4.61 -22.19 1.82
N SER A 10 -5.80 -22.73 1.86
CA SER A 10 -6.17 -23.72 2.89
C SER A 10 -6.60 -25.04 2.28
N ARG A 11 -5.68 -25.98 2.20
CA ARG A 11 -5.75 -27.43 2.39
C ARG A 11 -4.61 -28.16 1.64
N VAL A 12 -3.50 -28.35 2.32
CA VAL A 12 -2.64 -29.50 2.07
C VAL A 12 -2.66 -30.33 3.35
N THR A 13 -3.47 -31.38 3.34
CA THR A 13 -3.45 -32.45 4.33
C THR A 13 -2.31 -33.39 3.95
N VAL A 14 -1.29 -33.48 4.80
CA VAL A 14 -0.22 -34.47 4.67
C VAL A 14 -0.69 -35.73 5.36
N SER A 15 -0.95 -36.81 4.60
CA SER A 15 -1.09 -38.17 5.15
C SER A 15 0.30 -38.79 5.28
N LEU A 16 0.66 -39.14 6.51
CA LEU A 16 1.81 -39.99 6.81
C LEU A 16 1.48 -41.44 6.39
N GLY A 17 2.32 -41.98 5.54
CA GLY A 17 2.40 -43.40 5.27
C GLY A 17 3.82 -43.89 5.53
N THR A 18 3.98 -44.70 6.57
CA THR A 18 5.20 -45.42 6.97
C THR A 18 5.51 -46.58 6.04
N ALA A 19 6.75 -46.71 5.57
CA ALA A 19 7.42 -48.00 5.46
C ALA A 19 8.92 -47.90 5.12
N LEU A 20 9.67 -48.63 5.84
CA LEU A 20 11.08 -48.96 5.94
C LEU A 20 11.71 -49.50 4.64
N MET A 21 12.93 -49.10 4.31
CA MET A 21 14.12 -49.98 4.28
C MET A 21 15.37 -49.21 3.82
N ALA A 22 16.43 -49.40 4.60
CA ALA A 22 17.71 -48.80 4.38
C ALA A 22 18.46 -49.47 3.24
N LEU A 23 18.97 -48.67 2.30
CA LEU A 23 20.14 -49.07 1.51
C LEU A 23 21.17 -47.96 1.68
N VAL A 24 22.24 -48.22 2.44
CA VAL A 24 23.40 -47.34 2.56
C VAL A 24 24.18 -47.43 1.25
N VAL A 25 23.93 -46.48 0.36
CA VAL A 25 24.84 -46.19 -0.72
C VAL A 25 25.62 -44.96 -0.26
N THR A 26 26.89 -45.17 0.10
CA THR A 26 27.87 -44.08 0.28
C THR A 26 28.18 -43.47 -1.07
N ALA A 27 27.29 -42.59 -1.56
CA ALA A 27 27.63 -41.66 -2.61
C ALA A 27 28.48 -40.56 -1.97
N GLY A 28 29.77 -40.50 -2.32
CA GLY A 28 30.65 -39.40 -1.99
C GLY A 28 29.97 -38.10 -2.47
N SER A 29 29.48 -37.28 -1.53
CA SER A 29 29.00 -35.96 -1.79
C SER A 29 30.15 -35.12 -2.33
N ALA A 30 30.21 -34.92 -3.65
CA ALA A 30 30.92 -33.79 -4.20
C ALA A 30 30.29 -32.54 -3.57
N SER A 31 30.97 -31.94 -2.61
CA SER A 31 30.60 -30.65 -2.01
C SER A 31 30.52 -29.66 -3.17
N ALA A 32 29.28 -29.29 -3.57
CA ALA A 32 29.09 -28.25 -4.57
C ALA A 32 29.81 -26.99 -4.05
N GLN A 33 30.76 -26.48 -4.85
CA GLN A 33 31.56 -25.33 -4.45
C GLN A 33 30.64 -24.12 -4.28
N SER A 34 30.59 -23.52 -3.09
CA SER A 34 29.73 -22.34 -2.83
C SER A 34 30.09 -21.19 -3.77
N ILE A 35 29.07 -20.50 -4.26
CA ILE A 35 29.23 -19.31 -5.09
C ILE A 35 29.46 -18.11 -4.17
N ALA A 36 30.58 -17.40 -4.37
CA ALA A 36 30.88 -16.16 -3.67
C ALA A 36 30.62 -14.95 -4.58
N VAL A 37 29.76 -14.03 -4.13
CA VAL A 37 29.45 -12.77 -4.83
C VAL A 37 29.81 -11.60 -3.92
N ARG A 38 30.70 -10.73 -4.39
CA ARG A 38 31.19 -9.59 -3.61
C ARG A 38 30.39 -8.33 -3.93
N THR A 39 29.94 -7.65 -2.88
CA THR A 39 29.41 -6.29 -2.93
C THR A 39 30.25 -5.38 -2.03
N GLN A 40 29.97 -4.08 -2.04
CA GLN A 40 30.66 -3.15 -1.13
C GLN A 40 30.37 -3.46 0.35
N ALA A 41 29.17 -3.94 0.69
CA ALA A 41 28.71 -4.15 2.07
C ALA A 41 29.05 -5.53 2.62
N ALA A 42 29.18 -6.57 1.78
CA ALA A 42 29.40 -7.95 2.21
C ALA A 42 29.89 -8.85 1.07
N ILE A 43 30.39 -10.02 1.43
CA ILE A 43 30.57 -11.16 0.51
C ILE A 43 29.40 -12.10 0.78
N TYR A 44 28.56 -12.31 -0.23
CA TYR A 44 27.49 -13.30 -0.17
C TYR A 44 28.04 -14.66 -0.58
N GLU A 45 27.74 -15.66 0.24
CA GLU A 45 28.08 -17.06 0.01
C GLU A 45 26.77 -17.81 -0.23
N MET A 46 26.56 -18.30 -1.47
CA MET A 46 25.38 -19.06 -1.85
C MET A 46 25.75 -20.50 -2.11
N ASP A 47 25.01 -21.41 -1.51
CA ASP A 47 25.09 -22.84 -1.80
C ASP A 47 24.17 -23.18 -2.99
N PRO A 48 24.72 -23.54 -4.16
CA PRO A 48 23.89 -23.82 -5.33
C PRO A 48 23.01 -25.06 -5.17
N ALA A 49 23.43 -26.01 -4.31
CA ALA A 49 22.71 -27.26 -4.09
C ALA A 49 21.44 -27.09 -3.27
N THR A 50 21.36 -26.06 -2.42
CA THR A 50 20.25 -25.83 -1.50
C THR A 50 19.63 -24.45 -1.62
N LEU A 51 20.25 -23.54 -2.34
CA LEU A 51 19.95 -22.11 -2.42
C LEU A 51 20.05 -21.38 -1.06
N ARG A 52 20.76 -21.94 -0.05
CA ARG A 52 21.07 -21.21 1.17
C ARG A 52 21.96 -20.01 0.86
N ILE A 53 21.66 -18.87 1.48
CA ILE A 53 22.44 -17.64 1.31
C ILE A 53 22.89 -17.14 2.68
N ASP A 54 24.19 -16.91 2.80
CA ASP A 54 24.84 -16.26 3.93
C ASP A 54 25.57 -14.99 3.45
N ALA A 55 25.78 -14.03 4.33
CA ALA A 55 26.56 -12.82 4.04
C ALA A 55 27.65 -12.63 5.09
N ARG A 56 28.91 -12.52 4.64
CA ARG A 56 30.06 -12.23 5.49
C ARG A 56 30.40 -10.74 5.41
N LEU A 57 30.33 -10.06 6.55
CA LEU A 57 30.65 -8.64 6.65
C LEU A 57 32.19 -8.42 6.58
N PRO A 58 32.64 -7.19 6.27
CA PRO A 58 34.06 -6.85 6.25
C PRO A 58 34.81 -7.17 7.57
N GLY A 59 34.14 -7.14 8.73
CA GLY A 59 34.67 -7.52 10.03
C GLY A 59 34.61 -9.02 10.34
N GLY A 60 34.27 -9.89 9.37
CA GLY A 60 34.19 -11.35 9.51
C GLY A 60 32.89 -11.88 10.10
N ALA A 61 31.98 -11.04 10.61
CA ALA A 61 30.69 -11.47 11.14
C ALA A 61 29.82 -12.09 10.02
N LEU A 62 29.17 -13.21 10.34
CA LEU A 62 28.27 -13.94 9.45
C LEU A 62 26.82 -13.56 9.72
N ILE A 63 26.09 -13.25 8.67
CA ILE A 63 24.64 -13.01 8.70
C ILE A 63 23.97 -14.05 7.81
N HIS A 64 23.01 -14.79 8.38
CA HIS A 64 22.17 -15.69 7.59
C HIS A 64 21.11 -14.84 6.84
N VAL A 65 21.05 -14.98 5.52
CA VAL A 65 20.16 -14.22 4.62
C VAL A 65 18.95 -15.05 4.25
N MET A 66 19.13 -16.28 3.75
CA MET A 66 18.05 -17.22 3.42
C MET A 66 18.39 -18.63 3.93
N GLN A 67 17.37 -19.35 4.39
CA GLN A 67 17.47 -20.77 4.69
C GLN A 67 17.55 -21.61 3.40
N PRO A 68 17.97 -22.89 3.47
CA PRO A 68 17.81 -23.79 2.34
C PRO A 68 16.39 -23.77 1.78
N LEU A 69 16.25 -23.63 0.46
CA LEU A 69 14.95 -23.71 -0.22
C LEU A 69 14.47 -25.16 -0.30
N HIS A 70 15.38 -26.08 -0.60
CA HIS A 70 15.15 -27.51 -0.78
C HIS A 70 16.31 -28.34 -0.22
N PRO A 71 16.16 -29.67 -0.06
CA PRO A 71 17.27 -30.57 0.23
C PRO A 71 18.37 -30.46 -0.83
N PRO A 72 19.62 -30.85 -0.51
CA PRO A 72 20.73 -30.77 -1.45
C PRO A 72 20.42 -31.50 -2.76
N GLN A 73 20.59 -30.79 -3.88
CA GLN A 73 20.43 -31.30 -5.24
C GLN A 73 21.75 -31.22 -6.00
N ALA A 74 21.95 -32.11 -6.97
CA ALA A 74 23.08 -32.02 -7.89
C ALA A 74 22.91 -30.80 -8.80
N THR A 75 23.88 -29.88 -8.81
CA THR A 75 23.86 -28.67 -9.63
C THR A 75 25.23 -28.45 -10.27
N SER A 76 25.23 -27.77 -11.42
CA SER A 76 26.44 -27.43 -12.15
C SER A 76 26.41 -25.93 -12.52
N PRO A 77 26.70 -25.02 -11.54
CA PRO A 77 26.71 -23.61 -11.82
C PRO A 77 27.80 -23.24 -12.83
N SER A 78 27.44 -22.45 -13.81
CA SER A 78 28.36 -21.88 -14.80
C SER A 78 28.47 -20.37 -14.64
N ARG A 79 29.65 -19.82 -14.89
CA ARG A 79 29.89 -18.38 -14.85
C ARG A 79 29.57 -17.77 -16.21
N THR A 80 28.75 -16.71 -16.20
CA THR A 80 28.38 -15.95 -17.42
C THR A 80 28.58 -14.46 -17.16
N GLY A 81 29.54 -13.82 -17.82
CA GLY A 81 29.87 -12.42 -17.58
C GLY A 81 30.23 -12.17 -16.10
N GLU A 82 29.48 -11.26 -15.42
CA GLU A 82 29.68 -10.94 -14.00
C GLU A 82 28.84 -11.80 -13.05
N GLY A 83 28.10 -12.79 -13.56
CA GLY A 83 27.14 -13.57 -12.79
C GLY A 83 27.32 -15.07 -12.87
N TRP A 84 26.38 -15.80 -12.28
CA TRP A 84 26.28 -17.25 -12.29
C TRP A 84 24.92 -17.68 -12.81
N HIS A 85 24.88 -18.86 -13.44
CA HIS A 85 23.68 -19.44 -14.03
C HIS A 85 23.70 -20.96 -13.93
N TRP A 86 22.55 -21.57 -13.55
CA TRP A 86 22.35 -23.03 -13.55
C TRP A 86 20.86 -23.37 -13.51
N THR A 87 20.56 -24.64 -13.74
CA THR A 87 19.23 -25.22 -13.50
C THR A 87 19.33 -26.16 -12.29
N ASP A 88 18.35 -26.07 -11.37
CA ASP A 88 18.25 -27.00 -10.24
C ASP A 88 17.52 -28.30 -10.63
N GLY A 89 17.43 -29.24 -9.66
CA GLY A 89 16.78 -30.53 -9.88
C GLY A 89 15.26 -30.46 -10.07
N ASP A 90 14.63 -29.35 -9.66
CA ASP A 90 13.20 -29.09 -9.85
C ASP A 90 12.90 -28.37 -11.18
N GLY A 91 13.95 -28.06 -11.95
CA GLY A 91 13.84 -27.40 -13.25
C GLY A 91 13.76 -25.87 -13.18
N HIS A 92 14.02 -25.25 -12.03
CA HIS A 92 14.15 -23.80 -11.96
C HIS A 92 15.46 -23.36 -12.60
N VAL A 93 15.39 -22.29 -13.37
CA VAL A 93 16.58 -21.61 -13.90
C VAL A 93 16.96 -20.48 -12.94
N ILE A 94 18.14 -20.59 -12.32
CA ILE A 94 18.65 -19.63 -11.37
C ILE A 94 19.74 -18.78 -12.02
N THR A 95 19.63 -17.46 -11.84
CA THR A 95 20.70 -16.51 -12.20
C THR A 95 21.06 -15.67 -10.97
N VAL A 96 22.36 -15.49 -10.74
CA VAL A 96 22.91 -14.71 -9.62
C VAL A 96 23.83 -13.63 -10.15
N SER A 97 23.59 -12.39 -9.75
CA SER A 97 24.35 -11.21 -10.17
C SER A 97 24.35 -10.14 -9.06
N THR A 98 24.79 -8.94 -9.37
CA THR A 98 24.70 -7.79 -8.45
C THR A 98 23.93 -6.65 -9.09
N GLU A 99 23.15 -5.91 -8.28
CA GLU A 99 22.47 -4.69 -8.69
C GLU A 99 22.36 -3.73 -7.49
N ALA A 100 22.56 -2.45 -7.69
CA ALA A 100 22.46 -1.40 -6.66
C ALA A 100 23.22 -1.72 -5.34
N GLY A 101 24.35 -2.43 -5.44
CA GLY A 101 25.15 -2.87 -4.28
C GLY A 101 24.48 -3.96 -3.44
N ALA A 102 23.61 -4.75 -4.04
CA ALA A 102 22.93 -5.92 -3.47
C ALA A 102 23.25 -7.18 -4.27
N LEU A 103 23.07 -8.36 -3.68
CA LEU A 103 23.00 -9.63 -4.39
C LEU A 103 21.62 -9.69 -5.07
N ARG A 104 21.58 -9.94 -6.38
CA ARG A 104 20.35 -10.21 -7.13
C ARG A 104 20.28 -11.68 -7.49
N VAL A 105 19.14 -12.29 -7.19
CA VAL A 105 18.81 -13.67 -7.56
C VAL A 105 17.52 -13.66 -8.36
N THR A 106 17.56 -14.21 -9.56
CA THR A 106 16.36 -14.50 -10.35
C THR A 106 16.13 -16.00 -10.42
N ILE A 107 14.89 -16.41 -10.24
CA ILE A 107 14.46 -17.81 -10.31
C ILE A 107 13.31 -17.87 -11.30
N SER A 108 13.51 -18.52 -12.44
CA SER A 108 12.45 -18.78 -13.42
C SER A 108 11.93 -20.20 -13.24
N GLY A 109 10.61 -20.36 -13.21
CA GLY A 109 9.94 -21.65 -13.03
C GLY A 109 8.85 -21.86 -14.07
N ASN A 110 8.37 -23.09 -14.19
CA ASN A 110 7.26 -23.44 -15.07
C ASN A 110 5.92 -22.95 -14.48
N PRO A 111 4.94 -22.58 -15.32
CA PRO A 111 3.62 -22.20 -14.85
C PRO A 111 2.99 -23.27 -13.92
N GLY A 112 2.45 -22.82 -12.80
CA GLY A 112 1.83 -23.68 -11.77
C GLY A 112 2.79 -24.16 -10.69
N MET A 113 4.09 -23.94 -10.80
CA MET A 113 5.03 -24.14 -9.70
C MET A 113 4.82 -23.05 -8.63
N LYS A 114 5.14 -23.41 -7.37
CA LYS A 114 5.09 -22.48 -6.23
C LYS A 114 6.39 -22.56 -5.45
N LEU A 115 6.91 -21.40 -5.08
CA LEU A 115 8.11 -21.28 -4.27
C LEU A 115 7.73 -20.77 -2.88
N ALA A 116 8.33 -21.37 -1.84
CA ALA A 116 8.17 -20.94 -0.45
C ALA A 116 9.54 -20.98 0.24
N TRP A 117 10.24 -19.84 0.24
CA TRP A 117 11.62 -19.73 0.70
C TRP A 117 11.67 -19.11 2.09
N SER A 118 12.12 -19.89 3.09
CA SER A 118 12.14 -19.46 4.48
C SER A 118 13.28 -18.50 4.75
N LEU A 119 12.94 -17.42 5.48
CA LEU A 119 13.92 -16.50 6.02
C LEU A 119 14.52 -17.10 7.30
N PRO A 120 15.73 -16.68 7.72
CA PRO A 120 16.35 -17.20 8.93
C PRO A 120 15.50 -16.92 10.18
N VAL A 121 15.39 -17.93 11.06
CA VAL A 121 14.76 -17.77 12.37
C VAL A 121 15.59 -16.83 13.23
N ALA A 122 14.94 -15.92 13.94
CA ALA A 122 15.58 -15.01 14.87
C ALA A 122 14.84 -14.98 16.20
N SER A 123 15.61 -15.05 17.29
CA SER A 123 15.12 -14.87 18.66
C SER A 123 15.17 -13.41 19.11
N SER A 124 15.63 -12.50 18.26
CA SER A 124 15.69 -11.05 18.54
C SER A 124 15.71 -10.27 17.23
N GLY A 125 15.37 -8.98 17.30
CA GLY A 125 15.35 -8.05 16.17
C GLY A 125 13.95 -7.57 15.83
N THR A 126 13.89 -6.78 14.78
CA THR A 126 12.65 -6.09 14.36
C THR A 126 12.43 -6.32 12.86
N TRP A 127 11.24 -6.69 12.49
CA TRP A 127 10.75 -6.59 11.13
C TRP A 127 10.39 -5.15 10.82
N LEU A 128 10.83 -4.64 9.67
CA LEU A 128 10.46 -3.34 9.11
C LEU A 128 9.68 -3.63 7.83
N ILE A 129 8.37 -3.48 7.88
CA ILE A 129 7.46 -3.97 6.83
C ILE A 129 6.58 -2.82 6.35
N PRO A 130 6.50 -2.53 5.04
CA PRO A 130 5.60 -1.52 4.49
C PRO A 130 4.17 -2.06 4.33
N ASP A 131 3.56 -2.56 5.41
CA ASP A 131 2.14 -2.92 5.45
C ASP A 131 1.32 -1.63 5.55
N GLY A 132 0.74 -1.22 4.42
CA GLY A 132 0.25 0.14 4.24
C GLY A 132 1.38 1.17 4.40
N GLU A 133 1.22 2.13 5.32
CA GLU A 133 2.26 3.13 5.61
C GLU A 133 3.58 2.51 6.08
N GLY A 134 3.48 1.54 6.96
CA GLY A 134 4.63 0.77 7.46
C GLY A 134 4.64 0.56 8.96
N VAL A 135 5.27 -0.54 9.36
CA VAL A 135 5.32 -1.00 10.75
C VAL A 135 6.69 -1.55 11.14
N ALA A 136 7.01 -1.42 12.43
CA ALA A 136 8.18 -1.99 13.08
C ALA A 136 7.73 -3.04 14.11
N ILE A 137 7.87 -4.31 13.78
CA ILE A 137 7.39 -5.44 14.57
C ILE A 137 8.57 -6.09 15.29
N ASP A 138 8.61 -6.00 16.62
CA ASP A 138 9.57 -6.79 17.39
C ASP A 138 9.20 -8.28 17.29
N VAL A 139 10.19 -9.13 16.96
CA VAL A 139 9.94 -10.55 16.72
C VAL A 139 9.45 -11.31 17.95
N MET A 140 9.68 -10.79 19.15
CA MET A 140 9.30 -11.41 20.41
C MET A 140 8.11 -10.75 21.11
N ASP A 141 7.58 -9.63 20.58
CA ASP A 141 6.44 -8.94 21.18
C ASP A 141 5.20 -9.85 21.24
N PRO A 142 4.62 -10.10 22.43
CA PRO A 142 3.47 -10.99 22.60
C PRO A 142 2.24 -10.58 21.79
N PHE A 143 1.99 -9.29 21.60
CA PHE A 143 0.89 -8.79 20.78
C PHE A 143 1.05 -9.22 19.32
N TRP A 144 2.21 -8.98 18.71
CA TRP A 144 2.48 -9.35 17.34
C TRP A 144 2.55 -10.87 17.13
N ARG A 145 3.08 -11.62 18.10
CA ARG A 145 3.05 -13.08 18.09
C ARG A 145 1.62 -13.61 18.13
N SER A 146 0.74 -12.98 18.90
CA SER A 146 -0.69 -13.31 18.92
C SER A 146 -1.36 -12.99 17.58
N THR A 147 -1.06 -11.83 16.98
CA THR A 147 -1.58 -11.39 15.67
C THR A 147 -1.22 -12.38 14.57
N TYR A 148 0.02 -12.87 14.53
CA TYR A 148 0.48 -13.84 13.53
C TYR A 148 0.42 -15.31 13.97
N ARG A 149 -0.36 -15.64 15.00
CA ARG A 149 -0.49 -17.02 15.52
C ARG A 149 -0.91 -18.01 14.44
N THR A 150 -1.89 -17.68 13.65
CA THR A 150 -2.39 -18.50 12.54
C THR A 150 -1.64 -18.27 11.24
N GLY A 151 -0.73 -17.28 11.23
CA GLY A 151 -0.03 -16.81 10.06
C GLY A 151 -0.84 -15.80 9.24
N GLY A 152 -0.14 -15.07 8.38
CA GLY A 152 -0.74 -14.13 7.43
C GLY A 152 0.27 -13.83 6.32
N CYS A 153 -0.21 -13.59 5.11
CA CYS A 153 0.62 -13.26 3.97
C CYS A 153 0.28 -11.86 3.44
N LEU A 154 1.31 -11.07 3.16
CA LEU A 154 1.23 -9.72 2.60
C LEU A 154 1.68 -9.81 1.14
N GLY A 155 0.74 -9.66 0.22
CA GLY A 155 1.03 -9.62 -1.21
C GLY A 155 1.86 -8.39 -1.60
N ALA A 156 2.86 -8.60 -2.43
CA ALA A 156 3.84 -7.56 -2.76
C ALA A 156 3.31 -6.44 -3.68
N THR A 157 2.16 -6.65 -4.30
CA THR A 157 1.46 -5.65 -5.12
C THR A 157 0.19 -5.12 -4.45
N THR A 158 -0.26 -5.73 -3.35
CA THR A 158 -1.54 -5.43 -2.68
C THR A 158 -1.34 -4.78 -1.31
N LEU A 159 -0.89 -5.56 -0.33
CA LEU A 159 -0.81 -5.15 1.08
C LEU A 159 0.53 -4.50 1.42
N LEU A 160 1.64 -4.92 0.76
CA LEU A 160 2.88 -4.17 0.84
C LEU A 160 2.80 -2.95 -0.07
N SER A 161 2.87 -1.75 0.52
CA SER A 161 2.82 -0.50 -0.26
C SER A 161 4.01 -0.33 -1.22
N PHE A 162 5.11 -1.02 -0.95
CA PHE A 162 6.19 -1.29 -1.90
C PHE A 162 6.83 -2.65 -1.61
N PRO A 163 7.35 -3.36 -2.62
CA PRO A 163 7.76 -4.75 -2.50
C PRO A 163 9.17 -4.91 -1.89
N ALA A 164 9.41 -4.27 -0.72
CA ALA A 164 10.66 -4.46 0.02
C ALA A 164 10.43 -4.36 1.54
N TRP A 165 11.07 -5.23 2.30
CA TRP A 165 11.04 -5.26 3.75
C TRP A 165 12.44 -5.52 4.31
N ALA A 166 12.60 -5.37 5.62
CA ALA A 166 13.88 -5.69 6.25
C ALA A 166 13.69 -6.40 7.59
N ARG A 167 14.72 -7.15 7.98
CA ARG A 167 14.87 -7.69 9.32
C ARG A 167 16.17 -7.20 9.93
N THR A 168 16.10 -6.61 11.12
CA THR A 168 17.30 -6.17 11.83
C THR A 168 17.96 -7.32 12.60
N SER A 169 19.28 -7.28 12.70
CA SER A 169 20.11 -8.19 13.50
C SER A 169 21.30 -7.40 14.04
N GLY A 170 21.31 -7.09 15.32
CA GLY A 170 22.31 -6.24 15.93
C GLY A 170 22.38 -4.85 15.26
N LYS A 171 23.55 -4.49 14.71
CA LYS A 171 23.78 -3.22 14.01
C LYS A 171 23.45 -3.27 12.51
N SER A 172 23.07 -4.43 11.99
CA SER A 172 22.80 -4.64 10.57
C SER A 172 21.35 -4.96 10.32
N ALA A 173 20.87 -4.67 9.12
CA ALA A 173 19.59 -5.09 8.58
C ALA A 173 19.82 -5.85 7.27
N VAL A 174 19.11 -6.96 7.11
CA VAL A 174 18.96 -7.62 5.81
C VAL A 174 17.73 -7.04 5.16
N VAL A 175 17.91 -6.37 4.03
CA VAL A 175 16.82 -5.85 3.19
C VAL A 175 16.54 -6.86 2.08
N TYR A 176 15.29 -7.18 1.90
CA TYR A 176 14.72 -8.01 0.85
C TYR A 176 13.90 -7.11 -0.06
N ALA A 177 14.20 -7.07 -1.35
CA ALA A 177 13.44 -6.26 -2.30
C ALA A 177 13.12 -7.07 -3.55
N LEU A 178 11.85 -7.10 -3.94
CA LEU A 178 11.41 -7.76 -5.17
C LEU A 178 11.53 -6.81 -6.36
N GLY A 179 11.91 -7.33 -7.51
CA GLY A 179 12.06 -6.53 -8.72
C GLY A 179 10.73 -6.09 -9.32
N ASP A 180 9.76 -6.98 -9.33
CA ASP A 180 8.42 -6.77 -9.89
C ASP A 180 7.31 -6.92 -8.82
N GLY A 181 7.43 -7.90 -7.94
CA GLY A 181 6.45 -8.20 -6.90
C GLY A 181 5.22 -8.98 -7.37
N LEU A 182 4.99 -9.13 -8.67
CA LEU A 182 3.82 -9.84 -9.20
C LEU A 182 3.80 -11.29 -8.69
N GLN A 183 2.65 -11.73 -8.14
CA GLN A 183 2.46 -13.07 -7.56
C GLN A 183 3.44 -13.45 -6.43
N SER A 184 4.07 -12.45 -5.82
CA SER A 184 5.00 -12.64 -4.70
C SER A 184 4.45 -12.04 -3.41
N GLY A 185 4.96 -12.50 -2.27
CA GLY A 185 4.58 -11.95 -0.97
C GLY A 185 5.49 -12.36 0.17
N LEU A 186 5.30 -11.70 1.30
CA LEU A 186 5.89 -12.03 2.59
C LEU A 186 4.82 -12.68 3.47
N CYS A 187 5.02 -13.93 3.86
CA CYS A 187 4.19 -14.58 4.86
C CYS A 187 4.87 -14.56 6.22
N LEU A 188 4.14 -14.19 7.25
CA LEU A 188 4.59 -14.15 8.64
C LEU A 188 3.81 -15.17 9.47
N ARG A 189 4.48 -15.78 10.44
CA ARG A 189 3.86 -16.73 11.38
C ARG A 189 4.60 -16.74 12.72
N ASP A 190 3.88 -16.93 13.81
CA ASP A 190 4.49 -17.19 15.12
C ASP A 190 5.15 -18.58 15.18
N GLY A 191 6.28 -18.63 15.89
CA GLY A 191 7.07 -19.82 16.18
C GLY A 191 8.04 -19.50 17.34
N ASN A 192 9.32 -19.74 17.19
CA ASN A 192 10.35 -19.19 18.09
C ASN A 192 10.58 -17.70 17.75
N GLY A 193 9.59 -16.84 17.99
CA GLY A 193 9.46 -15.50 17.48
C GLY A 193 8.76 -15.48 16.11
N ILE A 194 8.49 -14.28 15.58
CA ILE A 194 7.81 -14.10 14.29
C ILE A 194 8.76 -14.46 13.16
N GLN A 195 8.43 -15.50 12.42
CA GLN A 195 9.18 -16.04 11.29
C GLN A 195 8.62 -15.52 9.98
N GLY A 196 9.49 -15.29 9.00
CA GLY A 196 9.13 -14.87 7.66
C GLY A 196 9.39 -15.94 6.60
N ARG A 197 8.58 -15.92 5.55
CA ARG A 197 8.74 -16.74 4.35
C ARG A 197 8.41 -15.91 3.12
N LEU A 198 9.32 -15.87 2.16
CA LEU A 198 9.03 -15.37 0.81
C LEU A 198 8.22 -16.43 0.07
N VAL A 199 7.13 -16.02 -0.55
CA VAL A 199 6.33 -16.88 -1.43
C VAL A 199 6.25 -16.29 -2.83
N HIS A 200 6.20 -17.15 -3.84
CA HIS A 200 5.99 -16.78 -5.24
C HIS A 200 5.20 -17.88 -5.97
N ASP A 201 4.25 -17.48 -6.79
CA ASP A 201 3.49 -18.38 -7.66
C ASP A 201 3.88 -18.11 -9.12
N PHE A 202 4.48 -19.11 -9.79
CA PHE A 202 4.86 -19.03 -11.20
C PHE A 202 3.63 -19.18 -12.10
N ALA A 203 2.58 -18.39 -11.83
CA ALA A 203 1.38 -18.35 -12.65
C ALA A 203 1.61 -17.62 -13.98
N SER A 204 0.60 -17.65 -14.85
CA SER A 204 0.64 -16.94 -16.15
C SER A 204 0.95 -15.45 -15.96
N GLY A 205 2.04 -14.98 -16.53
CA GLY A 205 2.50 -13.60 -16.46
C GLY A 205 3.45 -13.28 -15.30
N ALA A 206 3.77 -14.26 -14.43
CA ALA A 206 4.70 -14.13 -13.30
C ALA A 206 5.77 -15.24 -13.33
N GLY A 207 6.32 -15.55 -14.48
CA GLY A 207 7.24 -16.68 -14.71
C GLY A 207 8.62 -16.54 -14.05
N THR A 208 8.92 -15.43 -13.35
CA THR A 208 10.23 -15.18 -12.74
C THR A 208 10.07 -14.45 -11.42
N LEU A 209 10.63 -15.04 -10.36
CA LEU A 209 10.93 -14.34 -9.11
C LEU A 209 12.23 -13.56 -9.30
N ASP A 210 12.22 -12.25 -9.07
CA ASP A 210 13.39 -11.37 -9.05
C ASP A 210 13.52 -10.77 -7.64
N ILE A 211 14.58 -11.13 -6.91
CA ILE A 211 14.81 -10.65 -5.55
C ILE A 211 16.24 -10.15 -5.35
N LEU A 212 16.33 -9.03 -4.61
CA LEU A 212 17.59 -8.45 -4.20
C LEU A 212 17.76 -8.59 -2.68
N PHE A 213 18.97 -8.95 -2.25
CA PHE A 213 19.38 -9.03 -0.85
C PHE A 213 20.44 -7.98 -0.58
N ALA A 214 20.15 -7.04 0.33
CA ALA A 214 21.10 -5.99 0.67
C ALA A 214 21.37 -5.94 2.18
N ILE A 215 22.66 -5.88 2.55
CA ILE A 215 23.07 -5.59 3.93
C ILE A 215 23.16 -4.08 4.10
N ARG A 216 22.45 -3.56 5.11
CA ARG A 216 22.39 -2.12 5.42
C ARG A 216 22.52 -1.91 6.94
N PRO A 217 22.80 -0.68 7.42
CA PRO A 217 22.67 -0.36 8.85
C PRO A 217 21.25 -0.62 9.37
N ALA A 218 21.14 -1.07 10.63
CA ALA A 218 19.85 -1.31 11.29
C ALA A 218 19.19 0.02 11.69
N VAL A 219 18.62 0.72 10.71
CA VAL A 219 17.87 1.98 10.90
C VAL A 219 16.41 1.80 10.47
N PRO A 220 15.45 2.55 11.04
CA PRO A 220 14.02 2.37 10.77
C PRO A 220 13.64 2.42 9.29
N LEU A 221 14.31 3.26 8.50
CA LEU A 221 14.03 3.43 7.07
C LEU A 221 14.90 2.57 6.14
N ALA A 222 15.59 1.54 6.63
CA ALA A 222 16.50 0.73 5.81
C ALA A 222 15.85 0.17 4.53
N PRO A 223 14.65 -0.47 4.56
CA PRO A 223 14.02 -0.98 3.35
C PRO A 223 13.57 0.14 2.41
N ALA A 224 12.99 1.22 2.94
CA ALA A 224 12.49 2.32 2.14
C ALA A 224 13.62 3.06 1.40
N ARG A 225 14.73 3.36 2.08
CA ARG A 225 15.91 4.00 1.47
C ARG A 225 16.51 3.13 0.35
N PHE A 226 16.62 1.82 0.60
CA PHE A 226 17.12 0.90 -0.42
C PHE A 226 16.19 0.88 -1.64
N TYR A 227 14.88 0.72 -1.41
CA TYR A 227 13.91 0.61 -2.49
C TYR A 227 13.78 1.92 -3.30
N ARG A 228 13.77 3.08 -2.64
CA ARG A 228 13.79 4.39 -3.34
C ARG A 228 15.02 4.52 -4.24
N ASN A 229 16.21 4.18 -3.73
CA ASN A 229 17.44 4.22 -4.53
C ASN A 229 17.37 3.25 -5.72
N LEU A 230 16.78 2.06 -5.54
CA LEU A 230 16.57 1.09 -6.60
C LEU A 230 15.64 1.65 -7.69
N LEU A 231 14.50 2.25 -7.32
CA LEU A 231 13.60 2.91 -8.28
C LEU A 231 14.30 4.04 -9.04
N GLN A 232 15.09 4.87 -8.35
CA GLN A 232 15.84 5.96 -8.97
C GLN A 232 16.90 5.43 -9.94
N SER A 233 17.67 4.40 -9.56
CA SER A 233 18.70 3.80 -10.43
C SER A 233 18.11 3.13 -11.68
N ARG A 234 16.87 2.64 -11.60
CA ARG A 234 16.11 2.07 -12.71
C ARG A 234 15.35 3.11 -13.54
N GLY A 235 15.35 4.40 -13.15
CA GLY A 235 14.54 5.43 -13.80
C GLY A 235 13.02 5.24 -13.62
N GLN A 236 12.61 4.48 -12.61
CA GLN A 236 11.20 4.16 -12.34
C GLN A 236 10.54 5.09 -11.32
N PHE A 237 11.31 5.85 -10.56
CA PHE A 237 10.77 6.85 -9.64
C PHE A 237 10.25 8.06 -10.42
N LYS A 238 9.01 8.47 -10.13
CA LYS A 238 8.39 9.68 -10.67
C LYS A 238 7.99 10.61 -9.52
N SER A 239 8.54 11.82 -9.51
CA SER A 239 8.15 12.89 -8.58
C SER A 239 6.84 13.57 -9.02
N PHE A 240 6.31 14.46 -8.20
CA PHE A 240 5.18 15.30 -8.63
C PHE A 240 5.50 16.17 -9.87
N ALA A 241 6.76 16.60 -10.03
CA ALA A 241 7.17 17.36 -11.20
C ALA A 241 7.05 16.56 -12.50
N ASP A 242 7.31 15.24 -12.42
CA ASP A 242 7.22 14.33 -13.56
C ASP A 242 5.77 13.95 -13.94
N LYS A 243 4.79 14.24 -13.05
CA LYS A 243 3.36 13.94 -13.21
C LYS A 243 2.50 15.20 -13.16
N SER A 244 3.03 16.36 -13.58
CA SER A 244 2.38 17.64 -13.39
C SER A 244 1.10 17.79 -14.21
N VAL A 245 0.02 18.20 -13.53
CA VAL A 245 -1.25 18.63 -14.13
C VAL A 245 -1.69 19.98 -13.50
N PRO A 246 -2.53 20.80 -14.18
CA PRO A 246 -2.86 22.16 -13.70
C PRO A 246 -3.43 22.21 -12.28
N GLY A 247 -4.21 21.20 -11.87
CA GLY A 247 -4.81 21.11 -10.53
C GLY A 247 -3.85 20.69 -9.42
N LEU A 248 -2.71 20.11 -9.76
CA LEU A 248 -1.81 19.46 -8.79
C LEU A 248 -1.38 20.34 -7.61
N PRO A 249 -1.02 21.63 -7.77
CA PRO A 249 -0.66 22.49 -6.63
C PRO A 249 -1.77 22.70 -5.60
N ARG A 250 -3.03 22.45 -5.95
CA ARG A 250 -4.17 22.51 -5.02
C ARG A 250 -4.25 21.30 -4.10
N LEU A 251 -3.62 20.19 -4.48
CA LEU A 251 -3.55 18.96 -3.69
C LEU A 251 -2.64 19.11 -2.47
N PHE A 252 -1.56 19.90 -2.60
CA PHE A 252 -0.56 19.99 -1.54
C PHE A 252 -1.13 20.67 -0.29
N ALA A 253 -0.96 20.03 0.85
CA ALA A 253 -1.52 20.42 2.15
C ALA A 253 -3.06 20.55 2.18
N ALA A 254 -3.78 19.88 1.29
CA ALA A 254 -5.24 19.85 1.28
C ALA A 254 -5.75 18.66 2.11
N PRO A 255 -6.58 18.87 3.16
CA PRO A 255 -7.35 17.79 3.76
C PRO A 255 -8.16 17.05 2.68
N GLN A 256 -8.29 15.73 2.84
CA GLN A 256 -9.05 14.87 1.94
C GLN A 256 -10.46 14.70 2.51
N ALA A 257 -11.50 14.86 1.72
CA ALA A 257 -12.87 14.74 2.20
C ALA A 257 -13.80 14.09 1.18
N TYR A 258 -14.69 13.22 1.68
CA TYR A 258 -15.90 12.82 0.96
C TYR A 258 -17.09 13.64 1.44
N VAL A 259 -17.91 14.14 0.50
CA VAL A 259 -19.12 14.89 0.80
C VAL A 259 -20.36 14.02 0.62
N TRP A 260 -21.25 14.08 1.62
CA TRP A 260 -22.44 13.26 1.74
C TRP A 260 -23.67 14.15 1.99
N GLY A 261 -24.86 13.68 1.61
CA GLY A 261 -26.11 14.40 1.84
C GLY A 261 -26.03 15.87 1.44
N ASP A 262 -26.43 16.77 2.33
CA ASP A 262 -26.43 18.22 2.11
C ASP A 262 -25.03 18.86 2.00
N GLY A 263 -23.96 18.09 2.22
CA GLY A 263 -22.60 18.46 1.84
C GLY A 263 -22.39 18.57 0.33
N ARG A 264 -23.30 18.02 -0.47
CA ARG A 264 -23.34 18.14 -1.94
C ARG A 264 -24.08 19.36 -2.45
N ASP A 265 -24.70 20.14 -1.56
CA ASP A 265 -25.41 21.36 -1.93
C ASP A 265 -24.43 22.53 -2.13
N LEU A 266 -24.74 23.42 -3.07
CA LEU A 266 -23.88 24.56 -3.41
C LEU A 266 -23.52 25.42 -2.20
N GLY A 267 -24.47 25.69 -1.29
CA GLY A 267 -24.25 26.48 -0.08
C GLY A 267 -23.28 25.87 0.91
N PHE A 268 -23.00 24.56 0.87
CA PHE A 268 -22.00 23.92 1.70
C PHE A 268 -20.57 24.44 1.40
N LEU A 269 -20.30 24.77 0.14
CA LEU A 269 -19.01 25.37 -0.24
C LEU A 269 -18.82 26.76 0.34
N ASP A 270 -19.91 27.53 0.50
CA ASP A 270 -19.88 28.83 1.16
C ASP A 270 -19.65 28.66 2.68
N ASP A 271 -20.24 27.63 3.31
CA ASP A 271 -19.99 27.28 4.71
C ASP A 271 -18.52 26.91 4.94
N LEU A 272 -17.89 26.11 4.05
CA LEU A 272 -16.46 25.81 4.10
C LEU A 272 -15.61 27.07 3.96
N SER A 273 -15.95 27.93 3.01
CA SER A 273 -15.23 29.20 2.77
C SER A 273 -15.35 30.15 3.95
N ALA A 274 -16.54 30.28 4.55
CA ALA A 274 -16.78 31.09 5.73
C ALA A 274 -16.00 30.58 6.96
N LEU A 275 -15.83 29.27 7.08
CA LEU A 275 -14.99 28.66 8.12
C LEU A 275 -13.50 28.93 7.87
N GLY A 276 -13.12 29.44 6.70
CA GLY A 276 -11.72 29.75 6.30
C GLY A 276 -10.97 28.53 5.77
N ILE A 277 -11.67 27.52 5.27
CA ILE A 277 -11.04 26.43 4.54
C ILE A 277 -10.59 26.96 3.17
N ARG A 278 -9.27 26.92 2.94
CA ARG A 278 -8.64 27.49 1.73
C ARG A 278 -8.23 26.41 0.73
N ARG A 279 -8.09 25.17 1.19
CA ARG A 279 -7.66 24.00 0.43
C ARG A 279 -8.41 22.80 0.92
N ILE A 280 -8.95 22.01 0.01
CA ILE A 280 -9.57 20.72 0.31
C ILE A 280 -9.72 19.93 -0.98
N VAL A 281 -9.61 18.61 -0.90
CA VAL A 281 -10.04 17.70 -1.95
C VAL A 281 -11.43 17.20 -1.58
N LEU A 282 -12.40 17.43 -2.44
CA LEU A 282 -13.79 17.02 -2.26
C LEU A 282 -14.11 15.89 -3.25
N SER A 283 -14.24 14.69 -2.75
CA SER A 283 -14.72 13.55 -3.53
C SER A 283 -16.20 13.29 -3.21
N TYR A 284 -16.95 12.76 -4.16
CA TYR A 284 -18.33 12.38 -3.98
C TYR A 284 -18.63 11.08 -4.72
N ASP A 285 -19.37 10.19 -4.07
CA ASP A 285 -19.99 9.01 -4.66
C ASP A 285 -21.51 9.23 -4.61
N GLN A 286 -22.19 9.27 -5.76
CA GLN A 286 -23.59 9.65 -5.85
C GLN A 286 -24.37 8.82 -6.86
N ASP A 287 -25.62 8.54 -6.53
CA ASP A 287 -26.60 7.99 -7.46
C ASP A 287 -27.80 8.95 -7.61
N PRO A 288 -27.83 9.76 -8.68
CA PRO A 288 -28.93 10.69 -8.92
C PRO A 288 -30.32 10.04 -9.02
N ARG A 289 -30.38 8.72 -9.27
CA ARG A 289 -31.65 7.96 -9.34
C ARG A 289 -32.27 7.74 -7.96
N ARG A 290 -31.46 7.80 -6.88
CA ARG A 290 -31.84 7.38 -5.52
C ARG A 290 -31.66 8.47 -4.46
N GLN A 291 -30.76 9.43 -4.72
CA GLN A 291 -30.34 10.43 -3.75
C GLN A 291 -30.91 11.79 -4.07
N ARG A 292 -31.28 12.52 -3.01
CA ARG A 292 -31.84 13.88 -3.11
C ARG A 292 -30.78 14.93 -3.41
N HIS A 293 -29.60 14.78 -2.75
CA HIS A 293 -28.52 15.74 -2.86
C HIS A 293 -27.47 15.20 -3.84
N VAL A 294 -27.23 15.93 -4.91
CA VAL A 294 -26.26 15.56 -5.95
C VAL A 294 -25.39 16.74 -6.33
N VAL A 295 -24.11 16.47 -6.52
CA VAL A 295 -23.16 17.43 -7.07
C VAL A 295 -23.47 17.65 -8.55
N GLY A 296 -23.59 18.90 -8.95
CA GLY A 296 -23.79 19.28 -10.34
C GLY A 296 -22.78 20.35 -10.78
N LEU A 297 -22.90 20.78 -12.04
CA LEU A 297 -22.00 21.74 -12.68
C LEU A 297 -21.77 23.03 -11.85
N ALA A 298 -22.83 23.58 -11.24
CA ALA A 298 -22.71 24.78 -10.41
C ALA A 298 -21.83 24.57 -9.18
N TYR A 299 -21.95 23.41 -8.52
CA TYR A 299 -21.10 23.03 -7.39
C TYR A 299 -19.63 22.94 -7.82
N LEU A 300 -19.34 22.21 -8.89
CA LEU A 300 -17.97 22.00 -9.38
C LEU A 300 -17.33 23.32 -9.83
N ARG A 301 -18.07 24.20 -10.52
CA ARG A 301 -17.60 25.55 -10.87
C ARG A 301 -17.31 26.40 -9.62
N ARG A 302 -18.16 26.36 -8.60
CA ARG A 302 -17.97 27.09 -7.34
C ARG A 302 -16.75 26.55 -6.59
N ALA A 303 -16.60 25.23 -6.46
CA ALA A 303 -15.43 24.60 -5.85
C ALA A 303 -14.14 25.01 -6.56
N ASN A 304 -14.13 25.00 -7.90
CA ASN A 304 -13.02 25.48 -8.71
C ASN A 304 -12.67 26.96 -8.44
N ALA A 305 -13.67 27.83 -8.35
CA ALA A 305 -13.49 29.25 -8.06
C ALA A 305 -12.91 29.51 -6.66
N LEU A 306 -13.20 28.65 -5.69
CA LEU A 306 -12.65 28.67 -4.34
C LEU A 306 -11.23 28.07 -4.26
N GLY A 307 -10.71 27.50 -5.35
CA GLY A 307 -9.40 26.86 -5.38
C GLY A 307 -9.38 25.42 -4.87
N TYR A 308 -10.55 24.80 -4.70
CA TYR A 308 -10.68 23.41 -4.25
C TYR A 308 -10.45 22.42 -5.39
N LEU A 309 -10.04 21.20 -5.05
CA LEU A 309 -10.16 20.04 -5.94
C LEU A 309 -11.51 19.40 -5.68
N ALA A 310 -12.29 19.14 -6.74
CA ALA A 310 -13.59 18.49 -6.64
C ALA A 310 -13.83 17.57 -7.82
N GLY A 311 -14.33 16.37 -7.56
CA GLY A 311 -14.63 15.39 -8.61
C GLY A 311 -15.19 14.09 -8.05
N PRO A 312 -15.68 13.20 -8.93
CA PRO A 312 -16.36 11.99 -8.55
C PRO A 312 -15.42 10.90 -8.05
N TYR A 313 -16.00 9.99 -7.28
CA TYR A 313 -15.61 8.59 -7.21
C TYR A 313 -16.03 7.90 -8.50
N ASP A 314 -15.18 7.03 -9.04
CA ASP A 314 -15.48 6.17 -10.17
C ASP A 314 -14.81 4.81 -9.97
N GLU A 315 -15.32 3.76 -10.65
CA GLU A 315 -14.76 2.42 -10.60
C GLU A 315 -14.80 1.76 -11.99
N PHE A 316 -13.85 0.85 -12.25
CA PHE A 316 -13.72 0.16 -13.53
C PHE A 316 -13.64 -1.36 -13.38
N ASP A 317 -13.73 -1.87 -12.17
CA ASP A 317 -13.57 -3.29 -11.86
C ASP A 317 -14.89 -4.04 -11.64
N ASN A 318 -16.03 -3.32 -11.55
CA ASN A 318 -17.34 -3.92 -11.29
C ASN A 318 -18.34 -3.57 -12.41
N GLY A 319 -19.13 -4.58 -12.82
CA GLY A 319 -20.25 -4.42 -13.74
C GLY A 319 -21.52 -5.03 -13.17
N GLN A 320 -22.65 -4.32 -13.27
CA GLN A 320 -23.94 -4.77 -12.73
C GLN A 320 -25.06 -4.64 -13.76
N PRO A 321 -26.12 -5.48 -13.66
CA PRO A 321 -27.31 -5.31 -14.50
C PRO A 321 -27.98 -3.95 -14.23
N GLU A 322 -28.40 -3.23 -15.28
CA GLU A 322 -29.01 -1.90 -15.16
C GLU A 322 -30.18 -1.87 -14.18
N ALA A 323 -31.01 -2.91 -14.18
CA ALA A 323 -32.20 -2.99 -13.33
C ALA A 323 -31.90 -3.06 -11.83
N THR A 324 -30.71 -3.56 -11.44
CA THR A 324 -30.35 -3.81 -10.04
C THR A 324 -29.09 -3.06 -9.60
N ALA A 325 -28.43 -2.36 -10.52
CA ALA A 325 -27.20 -1.65 -10.22
C ALA A 325 -27.41 -0.63 -9.08
N ASP A 326 -26.55 -0.69 -8.09
CA ASP A 326 -26.60 0.16 -6.91
C ASP A 326 -25.76 1.43 -7.04
N THR A 327 -24.90 1.50 -8.04
CA THR A 327 -24.11 2.69 -8.39
C THR A 327 -24.09 2.91 -9.91
N PRO A 328 -24.10 4.16 -10.38
CA PRO A 328 -23.94 4.46 -11.81
C PRO A 328 -22.59 4.03 -12.38
N SER A 329 -21.53 3.97 -11.54
CA SER A 329 -20.19 3.56 -11.96
C SER A 329 -20.11 2.10 -12.39
N ALA A 330 -21.05 1.24 -11.93
CA ALA A 330 -21.14 -0.16 -12.35
C ALA A 330 -21.91 -0.41 -13.65
N LEU A 331 -22.35 0.66 -14.34
CA LEU A 331 -23.13 0.55 -15.59
C LEU A 331 -22.23 0.60 -16.82
N TRP A 332 -22.25 -0.45 -17.63
CA TRP A 332 -21.39 -0.63 -18.80
C TRP A 332 -22.16 -0.82 -20.12
N GLY A 333 -23.47 -0.57 -20.12
CA GLY A 333 -24.29 -0.70 -21.33
C GLY A 333 -24.22 -2.10 -21.94
N ASP A 334 -23.95 -2.18 -23.21
CA ASP A 334 -23.85 -3.42 -23.99
C ASP A 334 -22.59 -4.24 -23.67
N LEU A 335 -21.57 -3.65 -23.02
CA LEU A 335 -20.40 -4.38 -22.57
C LEU A 335 -20.73 -5.32 -21.39
N TYR A 336 -21.79 -5.08 -20.63
CA TYR A 336 -22.26 -5.99 -19.60
C TYR A 336 -23.33 -6.96 -20.17
N PRO A 337 -23.22 -8.30 -19.96
CA PRO A 337 -22.21 -9.03 -19.18
C PRO A 337 -21.01 -9.54 -20.01
N SER A 338 -20.93 -9.25 -21.31
CA SER A 338 -19.91 -9.82 -22.20
C SER A 338 -18.48 -9.43 -21.81
N GLY A 339 -18.28 -8.29 -21.15
CA GLY A 339 -16.98 -7.83 -20.67
C GLY A 339 -16.57 -8.35 -19.29
N CYS A 340 -17.31 -9.31 -18.71
CA CYS A 340 -16.97 -9.88 -17.42
C CYS A 340 -15.78 -10.85 -17.50
N ILE A 341 -14.90 -10.84 -16.49
CA ILE A 341 -13.80 -11.79 -16.36
C ILE A 341 -14.34 -13.22 -16.27
N GLN A 342 -13.76 -14.14 -17.02
CA GLN A 342 -13.98 -15.58 -16.89
C GLN A 342 -12.80 -16.24 -16.19
N GLY A 343 -13.08 -17.03 -15.15
CA GLY A 343 -12.10 -17.87 -14.48
C GLY A 343 -11.65 -19.04 -15.37
N SER A 344 -10.57 -19.73 -14.99
CA SER A 344 -10.06 -20.91 -15.70
C SER A 344 -11.05 -22.08 -15.81
N ASN A 345 -12.11 -22.04 -15.03
CA ASN A 345 -13.24 -23.01 -15.08
C ASN A 345 -14.36 -22.57 -16.03
N GLY A 346 -14.18 -21.49 -16.82
CA GLY A 346 -15.16 -20.93 -17.72
C GLY A 346 -16.34 -20.18 -17.04
N LYS A 347 -16.32 -20.02 -15.71
CA LYS A 347 -17.37 -19.29 -14.99
C LYS A 347 -17.01 -17.82 -14.85
N VAL A 348 -18.01 -16.96 -14.94
CA VAL A 348 -17.87 -15.54 -14.66
C VAL A 348 -17.40 -15.32 -13.21
N VAL A 349 -16.44 -14.42 -13.02
CA VAL A 349 -15.98 -13.99 -11.71
C VAL A 349 -16.99 -13.01 -11.13
N VAL A 350 -17.55 -13.35 -9.97
CA VAL A 350 -18.55 -12.52 -9.29
C VAL A 350 -17.90 -11.23 -8.79
N GLY A 351 -18.62 -10.11 -8.89
CA GLY A 351 -18.15 -8.80 -8.44
C GLY A 351 -18.20 -8.63 -6.93
N PHE A 352 -17.82 -7.43 -6.49
CA PHE A 352 -17.76 -7.07 -5.08
C PHE A 352 -19.08 -7.31 -4.33
N ALA A 353 -19.02 -7.92 -3.16
CA ALA A 353 -20.17 -8.24 -2.30
C ALA A 353 -21.27 -9.06 -3.01
N ASP A 354 -20.85 -10.01 -3.84
CA ASP A 354 -21.70 -10.91 -4.62
C ASP A 354 -22.66 -10.17 -5.60
N ARG A 355 -22.25 -8.97 -6.07
CA ARG A 355 -23.04 -8.16 -7.00
C ARG A 355 -22.40 -8.10 -8.38
N GLY A 356 -23.19 -8.41 -9.41
CA GLY A 356 -22.72 -8.37 -10.79
C GLY A 356 -21.48 -9.23 -11.05
N CYS A 357 -20.50 -8.68 -11.74
CA CYS A 357 -19.27 -9.38 -12.08
C CYS A 357 -18.03 -8.46 -11.99
N ALA A 358 -16.86 -9.07 -11.86
CA ALA A 358 -15.60 -8.37 -12.08
C ALA A 358 -15.42 -8.07 -13.56
N MET A 359 -15.15 -6.80 -13.92
CA MET A 359 -14.96 -6.35 -15.30
C MET A 359 -13.53 -6.60 -15.77
N SER A 360 -13.40 -7.11 -17.00
CA SER A 360 -12.09 -7.30 -17.64
C SER A 360 -11.50 -5.96 -18.08
N SER A 361 -10.30 -5.63 -17.60
CA SER A 361 -9.61 -4.42 -18.06
C SER A 361 -9.22 -4.50 -19.54
N GLU A 362 -9.06 -5.71 -20.10
CA GLU A 362 -8.83 -5.93 -21.52
C GLU A 362 -10.10 -5.69 -22.35
N ALA A 363 -11.26 -6.17 -21.88
CA ALA A 363 -12.54 -5.86 -22.52
C ALA A 363 -12.78 -4.33 -22.54
N LEU A 364 -12.56 -3.65 -21.42
CA LEU A 364 -12.67 -2.19 -21.33
C LEU A 364 -11.70 -1.45 -22.26
N ALA A 365 -10.45 -1.93 -22.39
CA ALA A 365 -9.46 -1.30 -23.25
C ALA A 365 -9.81 -1.43 -24.75
N ARG A 366 -10.48 -2.53 -25.14
CA ARG A 366 -10.93 -2.78 -26.50
C ARG A 366 -12.24 -2.11 -26.86
N HIS A 367 -13.08 -1.81 -25.86
CA HIS A 367 -14.41 -1.25 -26.06
C HIS A 367 -14.37 0.19 -26.59
N LYS A 368 -15.03 0.46 -27.73
CA LYS A 368 -15.00 1.77 -28.38
C LYS A 368 -16.24 2.61 -28.14
N ASP A 369 -17.36 1.96 -27.84
CA ASP A 369 -18.63 2.62 -27.63
C ASP A 369 -18.75 3.12 -26.18
N ALA A 370 -19.60 4.10 -25.95
CA ALA A 370 -19.85 4.60 -24.60
C ALA A 370 -20.88 3.71 -23.87
N PRO A 371 -20.67 3.45 -22.56
CA PRO A 371 -19.60 3.97 -21.69
C PRO A 371 -18.28 3.23 -21.85
N ASN A 372 -17.19 3.97 -21.93
CA ASN A 372 -15.82 3.46 -21.90
C ASN A 372 -14.93 4.43 -21.12
N PRO A 373 -13.66 4.10 -20.78
CA PRO A 373 -12.82 4.99 -19.98
C PRO A 373 -12.68 6.41 -20.56
N VAL A 374 -12.59 6.55 -21.89
CA VAL A 374 -12.47 7.86 -22.56
C VAL A 374 -13.74 8.70 -22.38
N SER A 375 -14.92 8.11 -22.62
CA SER A 375 -16.19 8.82 -22.49
C SER A 375 -16.51 9.19 -21.05
N ARG A 376 -16.14 8.36 -20.07
CA ARG A 376 -16.36 8.65 -18.64
C ARG A 376 -15.49 9.82 -18.18
N PHE A 377 -14.19 9.81 -18.46
CA PHE A 377 -13.33 10.94 -18.11
C PHE A 377 -13.70 12.22 -18.85
N ALA A 378 -14.11 12.12 -20.12
CA ALA A 378 -14.64 13.28 -20.86
C ALA A 378 -15.90 13.86 -20.20
N GLY A 379 -16.80 13.00 -19.74
CA GLY A 379 -17.99 13.39 -18.98
C GLY A 379 -17.63 14.14 -17.69
N HIS A 380 -16.73 13.59 -16.87
CA HIS A 380 -16.29 14.23 -15.62
C HIS A 380 -15.70 15.63 -15.86
N VAL A 381 -14.86 15.79 -16.90
CA VAL A 381 -14.29 17.10 -17.26
C VAL A 381 -15.37 18.05 -17.77
N ALA A 382 -16.32 17.58 -18.59
CA ALA A 382 -17.44 18.40 -19.10
C ALA A 382 -18.34 18.89 -17.96
N GLU A 383 -18.53 18.10 -16.91
CA GLU A 383 -19.24 18.48 -15.68
C GLU A 383 -18.46 19.47 -14.82
N GLY A 384 -17.16 19.68 -15.08
CA GLY A 384 -16.32 20.63 -14.37
C GLY A 384 -15.43 20.03 -13.29
N ALA A 385 -15.30 18.71 -13.22
CA ALA A 385 -14.35 18.05 -12.33
C ALA A 385 -12.90 18.41 -12.69
N ASN A 386 -12.05 18.59 -11.68
CA ASN A 386 -10.61 18.82 -11.82
C ASN A 386 -9.77 17.73 -11.14
N GLN A 387 -10.43 16.77 -10.52
CA GLN A 387 -9.86 15.55 -9.96
C GLN A 387 -10.82 14.37 -10.18
N VAL A 388 -10.31 13.14 -10.06
CA VAL A 388 -11.11 11.92 -10.02
C VAL A 388 -10.45 10.95 -9.03
N PHE A 389 -11.27 10.24 -8.27
CA PHE A 389 -10.84 9.11 -7.46
C PHE A 389 -11.30 7.81 -8.12
N LEU A 390 -10.36 6.95 -8.47
CA LEU A 390 -10.63 5.63 -9.03
C LEU A 390 -10.49 4.56 -7.95
N ASP A 391 -11.59 3.87 -7.66
CA ASP A 391 -11.57 2.79 -6.69
C ASP A 391 -10.81 1.60 -7.24
N VAL A 392 -10.03 0.93 -6.40
CA VAL A 392 -9.20 -0.26 -6.62
C VAL A 392 -8.29 -0.26 -7.86
N ASP A 393 -8.32 0.75 -8.72
CA ASP A 393 -7.49 0.77 -9.93
C ASP A 393 -5.99 0.70 -9.62
N ALA A 394 -5.53 1.37 -8.55
CA ALA A 394 -4.15 1.33 -8.09
C ALA A 394 -3.86 0.18 -7.11
N PHE A 395 -4.88 -0.54 -6.67
CA PHE A 395 -4.73 -1.72 -5.84
C PHE A 395 -4.33 -2.93 -6.70
N GLY A 396 -3.24 -3.59 -6.36
CA GLY A 396 -2.58 -4.56 -7.23
C GLY A 396 -3.11 -5.99 -7.15
N ALA A 397 -4.40 -6.19 -6.88
CA ALA A 397 -5.07 -7.48 -7.04
C ALA A 397 -5.37 -7.73 -8.53
N PHE A 398 -4.34 -8.13 -9.27
CA PHE A 398 -4.46 -8.37 -10.70
C PHE A 398 -5.15 -9.69 -11.00
N ALA A 399 -5.95 -9.69 -12.08
CA ALA A 399 -6.69 -10.85 -12.54
C ALA A 399 -6.14 -11.38 -13.88
N ALA A 400 -6.23 -12.70 -14.06
CA ALA A 400 -6.19 -13.32 -15.37
C ALA A 400 -7.61 -13.52 -15.88
N ASP A 401 -7.83 -13.35 -17.17
CA ASP A 401 -9.11 -13.56 -17.82
C ASP A 401 -8.97 -14.67 -18.88
N PHE A 402 -9.77 -15.70 -18.76
CA PHE A 402 -9.76 -16.86 -19.66
C PHE A 402 -10.88 -16.79 -20.71
N SER A 403 -11.54 -15.64 -20.86
CA SER A 403 -12.50 -15.42 -21.94
C SER A 403 -11.83 -15.56 -23.31
N PRO A 404 -12.40 -16.28 -24.28
CA PRO A 404 -11.87 -16.36 -25.63
C PRO A 404 -11.92 -14.99 -26.36
N ASP A 405 -12.83 -14.09 -25.97
CA ASP A 405 -13.03 -12.81 -26.65
C ASP A 405 -12.04 -11.73 -26.17
N HIS A 406 -11.63 -11.78 -24.89
CA HIS A 406 -10.71 -10.84 -24.28
C HIS A 406 -9.74 -11.53 -23.30
N PRO A 407 -8.94 -12.50 -23.77
CA PRO A 407 -7.99 -13.19 -22.92
C PRO A 407 -6.96 -12.22 -22.36
N MET A 408 -6.65 -12.33 -21.07
CA MET A 408 -5.79 -11.39 -20.38
C MET A 408 -4.95 -12.09 -19.31
N THR A 409 -3.65 -11.81 -19.28
CA THR A 409 -2.77 -12.20 -18.18
C THR A 409 -2.80 -11.13 -17.07
N MET A 410 -2.35 -11.47 -15.87
CA MET A 410 -2.21 -10.49 -14.77
C MET A 410 -1.26 -9.34 -15.12
N ALA A 411 -0.21 -9.58 -15.90
CA ALA A 411 0.68 -8.54 -16.38
C ALA A 411 -0.02 -7.59 -17.38
N GLN A 412 -0.91 -8.10 -18.19
CA GLN A 412 -1.75 -7.28 -19.08
C GLN A 412 -2.79 -6.48 -18.31
N ASP A 413 -3.44 -7.07 -17.28
CA ASP A 413 -4.36 -6.34 -16.40
C ASP A 413 -3.65 -5.14 -15.77
N ARG A 414 -2.45 -5.34 -15.22
CA ARG A 414 -1.61 -4.23 -14.71
C ARG A 414 -1.32 -3.18 -15.78
N ALA A 415 -0.94 -3.59 -16.98
CA ALA A 415 -0.64 -2.67 -18.07
C ALA A 415 -1.89 -1.87 -18.51
N ASN A 416 -3.05 -2.51 -18.60
CA ASN A 416 -4.32 -1.86 -18.94
C ASN A 416 -4.75 -0.83 -17.88
N ARG A 417 -4.61 -1.16 -16.58
CA ARG A 417 -4.90 -0.22 -15.49
C ARG A 417 -3.94 0.97 -15.53
N LEU A 418 -2.63 0.75 -15.73
CA LEU A 418 -1.66 1.85 -15.90
C LEU A 418 -2.02 2.76 -17.09
N ALA A 419 -2.39 2.18 -18.24
CA ALA A 419 -2.79 2.94 -19.41
C ALA A 419 -4.06 3.78 -19.15
N ARG A 420 -5.05 3.22 -18.45
CA ARG A 420 -6.28 3.93 -18.06
C ARG A 420 -6.00 5.07 -17.09
N MET A 421 -5.19 4.85 -16.06
CA MET A 421 -4.77 5.90 -15.13
C MET A 421 -3.95 7.00 -15.82
N SER A 422 -3.02 6.63 -16.71
CA SER A 422 -2.29 7.59 -17.55
C SER A 422 -3.21 8.42 -18.42
N LEU A 423 -4.27 7.83 -18.98
CA LEU A 423 -5.26 8.54 -19.79
C LEU A 423 -5.93 9.70 -19.02
N ALA A 424 -6.29 9.48 -17.73
CA ALA A 424 -6.88 10.51 -16.87
C ALA A 424 -5.90 11.70 -16.67
N ILE A 425 -4.62 11.44 -16.51
CA ILE A 425 -3.57 12.44 -16.30
C ILE A 425 -3.17 13.12 -17.61
N ASP A 426 -2.77 12.32 -18.61
CA ASP A 426 -2.09 12.83 -19.79
C ASP A 426 -3.05 13.53 -20.76
N ARG A 427 -4.25 12.97 -20.95
CA ARG A 427 -5.25 13.54 -21.87
C ARG A 427 -6.22 14.46 -21.17
N PHE A 428 -6.79 14.04 -20.03
CA PHE A 428 -7.86 14.76 -19.37
C PHE A 428 -7.37 15.74 -18.30
N LYS A 429 -6.07 15.72 -17.96
CA LYS A 429 -5.41 16.65 -17.03
C LYS A 429 -6.05 16.68 -15.63
N LEU A 430 -6.65 15.57 -15.21
CA LEU A 430 -7.25 15.39 -13.89
C LEU A 430 -6.16 15.11 -12.84
N VAL A 431 -6.34 15.63 -11.63
CA VAL A 431 -5.61 15.13 -10.46
C VAL A 431 -6.19 13.77 -10.12
N LEU A 432 -5.37 12.73 -10.18
CA LEU A 432 -5.82 11.34 -10.04
C LEU A 432 -5.49 10.80 -8.65
N GLY A 433 -6.52 10.30 -7.97
CA GLY A 433 -6.40 9.49 -6.76
C GLY A 433 -6.91 8.08 -6.95
N SER A 434 -6.49 7.18 -6.05
CA SER A 434 -7.02 5.83 -6.01
C SER A 434 -6.91 5.22 -4.61
N GLU A 435 -7.60 4.10 -4.40
CA GLU A 435 -7.51 3.32 -3.18
C GLU A 435 -6.16 2.59 -3.10
N ASN A 436 -5.52 2.62 -1.92
CA ASN A 436 -4.31 1.84 -1.59
C ASN A 436 -3.24 1.87 -2.70
N VAL A 437 -2.84 3.06 -3.13
CA VAL A 437 -1.74 3.22 -4.10
C VAL A 437 -0.50 2.52 -3.59
N THR A 438 0.09 1.67 -4.41
CA THR A 438 1.36 0.98 -4.12
C THR A 438 2.42 1.33 -5.16
N ALA A 439 3.63 0.84 -5.00
CA ALA A 439 4.77 1.22 -5.83
C ALA A 439 4.53 1.09 -7.33
N TRP A 440 3.82 0.04 -7.79
CA TRP A 440 3.60 -0.20 -9.23
C TRP A 440 2.74 0.88 -9.91
N SER A 441 1.80 1.49 -9.16
CA SER A 441 0.89 2.52 -9.68
C SER A 441 1.37 3.95 -9.38
N SER A 442 2.41 4.11 -8.54
CA SER A 442 2.94 5.42 -8.15
C SER A 442 3.33 6.33 -9.33
N PRO A 443 3.78 5.81 -10.51
CA PRO A 443 4.11 6.69 -11.63
C PRO A 443 2.92 7.42 -12.27
N VAL A 444 1.69 6.96 -12.03
CA VAL A 444 0.47 7.45 -12.68
C VAL A 444 -0.63 7.84 -11.70
N THR A 445 -0.30 8.11 -10.44
CA THR A 445 -1.24 8.57 -9.40
C THR A 445 -0.68 9.77 -8.66
N HIS A 446 -1.55 10.64 -8.11
CA HIS A 446 -1.14 11.82 -7.35
C HIS A 446 -1.45 11.70 -5.86
N TYR A 447 -2.54 11.02 -5.50
CA TYR A 447 -2.90 10.81 -4.10
C TYR A 447 -3.53 9.43 -3.87
N SER A 448 -3.53 9.02 -2.60
CA SER A 448 -4.04 7.72 -2.17
C SER A 448 -4.95 7.88 -0.98
N HIS A 449 -6.09 7.20 -0.99
CA HIS A 449 -6.86 6.90 0.21
C HIS A 449 -6.53 5.49 0.66
N GLY A 450 -6.06 5.33 1.89
CA GLY A 450 -5.77 4.04 2.50
C GLY A 450 -4.30 3.71 2.66
N THR A 451 -3.39 4.24 1.85
CA THR A 451 -1.96 3.89 1.97
C THR A 451 -1.33 4.40 3.26
N ALA A 452 -1.80 5.52 3.83
CA ALA A 452 -1.39 5.96 5.16
C ALA A 452 -1.96 5.10 6.30
N GLN A 453 -2.83 4.13 6.01
CA GLN A 453 -3.36 3.18 6.99
C GLN A 453 -2.40 2.01 7.16
N ALA A 454 -1.97 1.74 8.40
CA ALA A 454 -1.24 0.51 8.72
C ALA A 454 -2.20 -0.69 8.77
N HIS A 455 -1.68 -1.88 8.48
CA HIS A 455 -2.41 -3.16 8.53
C HIS A 455 -3.73 -3.16 7.77
N VAL A 456 -3.67 -2.83 6.49
CA VAL A 456 -4.84 -2.74 5.60
C VAL A 456 -5.66 -4.04 5.61
N SER A 457 -5.02 -5.20 5.71
CA SER A 457 -5.68 -6.51 5.79
C SER A 457 -6.61 -6.66 7.00
N ALA A 458 -6.32 -5.99 8.10
CA ALA A 458 -7.13 -6.04 9.31
C ALA A 458 -8.41 -5.18 9.24
N VAL A 459 -8.48 -4.27 8.29
CA VAL A 459 -9.62 -3.33 8.13
C VAL A 459 -10.87 -4.06 7.69
N TRP A 460 -10.76 -4.95 6.70
CA TRP A 460 -11.93 -5.61 6.11
C TRP A 460 -12.74 -6.48 7.06
N PRO A 461 -12.14 -7.35 7.90
CA PRO A 461 -12.89 -8.07 8.92
C PRO A 461 -13.66 -7.14 9.87
N LEU A 462 -13.06 -5.98 10.21
CA LEU A 462 -13.72 -4.99 11.06
C LEU A 462 -14.91 -4.35 10.34
N LEU A 463 -14.77 -3.95 9.07
CA LEU A 463 -15.84 -3.38 8.26
C LEU A 463 -17.00 -4.36 8.05
N GLY A 464 -16.75 -5.67 8.09
CA GLY A 464 -17.77 -6.72 8.06
C GLY A 464 -18.73 -6.71 9.26
N ASP A 465 -18.28 -6.17 10.43
CA ASP A 465 -19.14 -5.97 11.60
C ASP A 465 -19.94 -4.67 11.46
N GLN A 466 -21.00 -4.72 10.66
CA GLN A 466 -21.86 -3.54 10.42
C GLN A 466 -22.57 -3.03 11.67
N ALA A 467 -22.75 -3.89 12.69
CA ALA A 467 -23.33 -3.46 13.97
C ALA A 467 -22.43 -2.43 14.67
N ARG A 468 -21.10 -2.59 14.57
CA ARG A 468 -20.12 -1.65 15.14
C ARG A 468 -19.79 -0.52 14.16
N PHE A 469 -19.44 -0.85 12.92
CA PHE A 469 -18.93 0.11 11.94
C PHE A 469 -20.01 0.94 11.26
N GLY A 470 -21.24 0.44 11.16
CA GLY A 470 -22.32 0.98 10.36
C GLY A 470 -22.42 0.29 9.00
N GLY A 471 -23.62 0.33 8.43
CA GLY A 471 -23.91 -0.20 7.11
C GLY A 471 -23.47 0.77 6.00
N TRP A 472 -23.17 0.17 4.85
CA TRP A 472 -22.94 0.90 3.62
C TRP A 472 -24.26 1.49 3.08
N TRP A 473 -24.37 1.78 1.98
CA TRP A 473 -25.31 2.11 0.94
C TRP A 473 -26.76 1.58 1.11
N PRO A 474 -27.82 2.28 0.68
CA PRO A 474 -27.78 3.40 -0.29
C PRO A 474 -28.27 4.74 0.27
N THR A 475 -27.89 5.14 1.45
CA THR A 475 -28.35 6.39 2.06
C THR A 475 -27.54 7.61 1.64
N ASP A 476 -28.16 8.81 1.73
CA ASP A 476 -27.41 10.06 1.54
C ASP A 476 -26.29 10.25 2.59
N ARG A 477 -26.41 9.57 3.74
CA ARG A 477 -25.46 9.63 4.86
C ARG A 477 -25.19 8.23 5.42
N PRO A 478 -24.34 7.42 4.75
CA PRO A 478 -24.08 6.04 5.17
C PRO A 478 -23.41 5.96 6.54
N ASP A 479 -23.92 5.09 7.42
CA ASP A 479 -23.43 4.94 8.80
C ASP A 479 -21.97 4.50 8.86
N ILE A 480 -21.49 3.76 7.87
CA ILE A 480 -20.09 3.33 7.80
C ILE A 480 -19.10 4.51 7.86
N PHE A 481 -19.48 5.71 7.43
CA PHE A 481 -18.65 6.91 7.48
C PHE A 481 -18.90 7.78 8.71
N PHE A 482 -20.10 7.72 9.30
CA PHE A 482 -20.53 8.69 10.31
C PHE A 482 -20.82 8.12 11.70
N LYS A 483 -21.13 6.82 11.80
CA LYS A 483 -21.37 6.18 13.09
C LYS A 483 -20.07 6.16 13.89
N PRO A 484 -20.04 6.73 15.12
CA PRO A 484 -18.85 6.69 15.95
C PRO A 484 -18.37 5.25 16.19
N LEU A 485 -17.08 5.01 16.01
CA LEU A 485 -16.46 3.70 16.20
C LEU A 485 -15.61 3.71 17.47
N VAL A 486 -15.85 2.75 18.35
CA VAL A 486 -14.99 2.47 19.49
C VAL A 486 -14.19 1.21 19.17
N LEU A 487 -12.86 1.34 19.20
CA LEU A 487 -11.92 0.23 19.00
C LEU A 487 -11.55 -0.39 20.35
N THR A 488 -11.31 -1.68 20.37
CA THR A 488 -10.60 -2.32 21.49
C THR A 488 -9.15 -1.80 21.56
N PRO A 489 -8.46 -1.94 22.71
CA PRO A 489 -7.05 -1.53 22.81
C PRO A 489 -6.15 -2.20 21.76
N ASP A 490 -6.39 -3.48 21.46
CA ASP A 490 -5.61 -4.23 20.46
C ASP A 490 -5.89 -3.75 19.03
N GLU A 491 -7.15 -3.48 18.68
CA GLU A 491 -7.50 -2.89 17.38
C GLU A 491 -6.92 -1.46 17.23
N ALA A 492 -6.98 -0.66 18.30
CA ALA A 492 -6.39 0.68 18.29
C ALA A 492 -4.87 0.65 18.15
N ARG A 493 -4.18 -0.30 18.82
CA ARG A 493 -2.75 -0.53 18.67
C ARG A 493 -2.43 -0.97 17.24
N LEU A 494 -3.17 -1.94 16.71
CA LEU A 494 -2.96 -2.50 15.38
C LEU A 494 -3.09 -1.44 14.29
N LEU A 495 -4.16 -0.64 14.33
CA LEU A 495 -4.50 0.30 13.25
C LEU A 495 -3.84 1.68 13.42
N PHE A 496 -3.67 2.16 14.66
CA PHE A 496 -3.28 3.54 14.94
C PHE A 496 -2.17 3.68 16.00
N GLY A 497 -1.63 2.58 16.51
CA GLY A 497 -0.61 2.60 17.57
C GLY A 497 0.70 3.24 17.09
N PRO A 498 1.11 4.41 17.62
CA PRO A 498 2.28 5.13 17.12
C PRO A 498 3.61 4.41 17.38
N ALA A 499 3.70 3.60 18.46
CA ALA A 499 4.93 2.90 18.82
C ALA A 499 5.39 1.88 17.78
N ASP A 500 4.44 1.30 17.04
CA ASP A 500 4.71 0.28 16.04
C ASP A 500 4.73 0.85 14.60
N ARG A 501 4.27 2.11 14.39
CA ARG A 501 4.20 2.73 13.06
C ARG A 501 5.52 3.30 12.59
N LEU A 502 5.75 3.20 11.29
CA LEU A 502 6.85 3.82 10.56
C LEU A 502 6.35 4.42 9.24
N PRO A 503 6.80 5.63 8.86
CA PRO A 503 6.45 6.23 7.57
C PRO A 503 7.31 5.65 6.45
N LEU A 504 7.20 4.34 6.21
CA LEU A 504 8.00 3.67 5.19
C LEU A 504 7.56 4.07 3.78
N PHE A 505 6.24 4.21 3.57
CA PHE A 505 5.70 4.68 2.28
C PHE A 505 6.16 6.10 1.98
N GLU A 506 6.03 7.01 2.95
CA GLU A 506 6.45 8.41 2.81
C GLU A 506 7.96 8.54 2.60
N ALA A 507 8.77 7.66 3.19
CA ALA A 507 10.21 7.67 2.95
C ALA A 507 10.59 7.29 1.50
N VAL A 508 9.69 6.58 0.79
CA VAL A 508 9.86 6.30 -0.64
C VAL A 508 9.16 7.37 -1.50
N PHE A 509 7.93 7.79 -1.17
CA PHE A 509 7.03 8.45 -2.11
C PHE A 509 6.47 9.81 -1.66
N HIS A 510 6.90 10.41 -0.53
CA HIS A 510 6.34 11.67 -0.03
C HIS A 510 6.41 12.84 -1.03
N ASP A 511 7.39 12.85 -1.92
CA ASP A 511 7.54 13.82 -3.02
C ASP A 511 6.96 13.32 -4.36
N SER A 512 6.11 12.30 -4.30
CA SER A 512 5.46 11.64 -5.44
C SER A 512 3.96 11.44 -5.25
N ILE A 513 3.52 11.05 -4.04
CA ILE A 513 2.14 10.71 -3.70
C ILE A 513 1.75 11.43 -2.40
N VAL A 514 0.55 12.00 -2.37
CA VAL A 514 -0.08 12.45 -1.12
C VAL A 514 -0.90 11.28 -0.57
N ALA A 515 -0.42 10.63 0.49
CA ALA A 515 -1.16 9.54 1.14
C ALA A 515 -2.06 10.06 2.25
N ALA A 516 -3.24 9.46 2.40
CA ALA A 516 -4.18 9.70 3.49
C ALA A 516 -4.68 8.36 4.07
N ASP A 517 -5.33 8.43 5.24
CA ASP A 517 -6.05 7.29 5.82
C ASP A 517 -7.16 6.82 4.89
N ARG A 518 -7.71 5.63 5.16
CA ARG A 518 -8.89 5.13 4.47
C ARG A 518 -10.11 6.04 4.69
N TRP A 519 -10.94 6.19 3.69
CA TRP A 519 -12.13 7.05 3.74
C TRP A 519 -13.16 6.63 4.79
N GLU A 520 -13.22 5.33 5.12
CA GLU A 520 -14.09 4.82 6.19
C GLU A 520 -13.63 5.29 7.58
N PHE A 521 -12.37 5.66 7.72
CA PHE A 521 -11.80 6.16 8.97
C PHE A 521 -11.60 7.68 8.95
N GLY A 522 -12.64 8.45 8.61
CA GLY A 522 -12.59 9.90 8.81
C GLY A 522 -12.04 10.25 10.20
N LEU A 523 -11.29 11.34 10.33
CA LEU A 523 -10.54 11.67 11.55
C LEU A 523 -11.39 11.60 12.82
N MET A 524 -12.64 12.07 12.75
CA MET A 524 -13.56 12.16 13.89
C MET A 524 -14.43 10.93 14.10
N LYS A 525 -14.34 9.92 13.20
CA LYS A 525 -15.14 8.69 13.33
C LYS A 525 -14.65 7.80 14.46
N VAL A 526 -13.34 7.68 14.62
CA VAL A 526 -12.75 6.74 15.58
C VAL A 526 -12.60 7.43 16.94
N ALA A 527 -13.46 7.05 17.88
CA ALA A 527 -13.51 7.64 19.20
C ALA A 527 -12.16 7.48 19.93
N GLY A 528 -11.69 8.54 20.57
CA GLY A 528 -10.43 8.56 21.33
C GLY A 528 -9.15 8.59 20.48
N GLN A 529 -9.22 8.41 19.14
CA GLN A 529 -8.03 8.36 18.28
C GLN A 529 -7.75 9.66 17.52
N GLY A 530 -8.63 10.65 17.57
CA GLY A 530 -8.50 11.88 16.77
C GLY A 530 -7.21 12.66 17.04
N ARG A 531 -6.80 12.79 18.31
CA ARG A 531 -5.58 13.52 18.70
C ARG A 531 -4.31 12.80 18.23
N ASN A 532 -4.21 11.50 18.47
CA ASN A 532 -3.10 10.66 18.03
C ASN A 532 -2.95 10.70 16.50
N ARG A 533 -4.05 10.51 15.76
CA ARG A 533 -4.07 10.53 14.29
C ARG A 533 -3.75 11.91 13.71
N PHE A 534 -4.18 12.98 14.38
CA PHE A 534 -3.79 14.36 14.02
C PHE A 534 -2.27 14.55 14.14
N ALA A 535 -1.68 14.10 15.27
CA ALA A 535 -0.24 14.20 15.48
C ALA A 535 0.55 13.33 14.47
N LEU A 536 0.08 12.11 14.13
CA LEU A 536 0.67 11.28 13.09
C LEU A 536 0.61 11.95 11.71
N SER A 537 -0.53 12.57 11.37
CA SER A 537 -0.72 13.33 10.13
C SER A 537 0.33 14.43 9.99
N LEU A 538 0.52 15.24 11.04
CA LEU A 538 1.54 16.29 11.03
C LEU A 538 2.96 15.71 10.97
N LEU A 539 3.25 14.66 11.75
CA LEU A 539 4.59 14.09 11.84
C LEU A 539 5.05 13.49 10.50
N TYR A 540 4.16 12.78 9.80
CA TYR A 540 4.48 12.02 8.59
C TYR A 540 4.13 12.74 7.28
N GLY A 541 3.44 13.88 7.37
CA GLY A 541 3.05 14.67 6.19
C GLY A 541 1.90 14.05 5.39
N THR A 542 1.02 13.33 6.07
CA THR A 542 -0.16 12.68 5.48
C THR A 542 -1.43 13.48 5.83
N PRO A 543 -2.08 14.20 4.90
CA PRO A 543 -3.26 15.01 5.21
C PRO A 543 -4.39 14.18 5.80
N THR A 544 -5.17 14.81 6.69
CA THR A 544 -6.29 14.15 7.37
C THR A 544 -7.44 13.81 6.43
N MET A 545 -8.12 12.66 6.67
CA MET A 545 -9.30 12.20 5.96
C MET A 545 -10.58 12.60 6.71
N TRP A 546 -11.60 13.04 5.97
CA TRP A 546 -12.87 13.53 6.48
C TRP A 546 -14.04 12.95 5.71
N ASN A 547 -15.20 12.76 6.40
CA ASN A 547 -16.50 12.57 5.79
C ASN A 547 -17.38 13.72 6.24
N LEU A 548 -17.92 14.50 5.30
CA LEU A 548 -18.55 15.78 5.58
C LEU A 548 -19.98 15.86 5.04
N ASP A 549 -20.86 16.33 5.87
CA ASP A 549 -22.14 16.97 5.61
C ASP A 549 -22.24 18.24 6.47
N ARG A 550 -23.30 19.03 6.42
CA ARG A 550 -23.43 20.23 7.25
C ARG A 550 -23.47 19.91 8.72
N ARG A 551 -24.06 18.78 9.12
CA ARG A 551 -24.08 18.35 10.52
C ARG A 551 -22.68 18.06 11.04
N GLU A 552 -21.87 17.33 10.27
CA GLU A 552 -20.51 17.03 10.65
C GLU A 552 -19.62 18.27 10.61
N LEU A 553 -19.81 19.16 9.64
CA LEU A 553 -19.09 20.44 9.58
C LEU A 553 -19.39 21.31 10.80
N ALA A 554 -20.65 21.38 11.23
CA ALA A 554 -21.03 22.12 12.44
C ALA A 554 -20.37 21.54 13.70
N ARG A 555 -20.24 20.20 13.78
CA ARG A 555 -19.63 19.49 14.91
C ARG A 555 -18.11 19.63 14.94
N SER A 556 -17.47 19.41 13.82
CA SER A 556 -16.01 19.21 13.75
C SER A 556 -15.26 20.23 12.88
N GLY A 557 -15.93 21.26 12.37
CA GLY A 557 -15.32 22.23 11.46
C GLY A 557 -14.11 22.97 12.04
N LYS A 558 -14.10 23.24 13.36
CA LYS A 558 -12.92 23.82 14.03
C LYS A 558 -11.70 22.91 13.96
N TRP A 559 -11.91 21.59 14.03
CA TRP A 559 -10.85 20.60 13.87
C TRP A 559 -10.36 20.55 12.43
N LEU A 560 -11.28 20.59 11.46
CA LEU A 560 -10.93 20.65 10.03
C LEU A 560 -10.07 21.89 9.73
N ARG A 561 -10.47 23.06 10.29
CA ARG A 561 -9.70 24.29 10.14
C ARG A 561 -8.32 24.19 10.79
N ALA A 562 -8.22 23.69 12.02
CA ALA A 562 -6.95 23.49 12.71
C ALA A 562 -6.06 22.49 11.95
N ALA A 563 -6.63 21.36 11.46
CA ALA A 563 -5.90 20.39 10.67
C ALA A 563 -5.29 21.02 9.40
N GLN A 564 -6.06 21.86 8.69
CA GLN A 564 -5.53 22.59 7.54
C GLN A 564 -4.41 23.56 7.93
N ASP A 565 -4.65 24.42 8.94
CA ASP A 565 -3.73 25.51 9.25
C ASP A 565 -2.41 24.97 9.84
N ASP A 566 -2.47 23.99 10.74
CA ASP A 566 -1.28 23.37 11.32
C ASP A 566 -0.50 22.55 10.28
N PHE A 567 -1.21 21.86 9.36
CA PHE A 567 -0.56 21.13 8.28
C PHE A 567 0.15 22.08 7.31
N ILE A 568 -0.47 23.21 6.95
CA ILE A 568 0.15 24.26 6.12
C ILE A 568 1.38 24.84 6.84
N LEU A 569 1.30 25.06 8.15
CA LEU A 569 2.43 25.59 8.93
C LEU A 569 3.59 24.58 8.98
N ALA A 570 3.28 23.28 9.16
CA ALA A 570 4.26 22.21 9.23
C ALA A 570 4.91 21.92 7.88
N HIS A 571 4.11 21.85 6.79
CA HIS A 571 4.55 21.32 5.50
C HIS A 571 4.61 22.35 4.38
N GLY A 572 3.97 23.51 4.54
CA GLY A 572 3.81 24.51 3.49
C GLY A 572 2.75 24.11 2.48
N THR A 573 2.59 24.94 1.44
CA THR A 573 1.65 24.72 0.33
C THR A 573 2.34 24.44 -1.00
N GLY A 574 3.66 24.35 -0.97
CA GLY A 574 4.48 23.97 -2.14
C GLY A 574 4.52 22.45 -2.31
N GLN A 575 5.24 22.04 -3.35
CA GLN A 575 5.46 20.61 -3.61
C GLN A 575 6.10 19.94 -2.38
N PRO A 576 5.55 18.80 -1.92
CA PRO A 576 6.16 18.04 -0.83
C PRO A 576 7.60 17.61 -1.16
N VAL A 577 8.44 17.58 -0.14
CA VAL A 577 9.84 17.16 -0.23
C VAL A 577 10.02 15.80 0.41
N ALA A 578 11.04 15.04 0.01
CA ALA A 578 11.31 13.70 0.52
C ALA A 578 11.42 13.66 2.05
N LEU A 579 10.84 12.64 2.70
CA LEU A 579 11.09 12.29 4.09
C LEU A 579 12.42 11.50 4.15
N THR A 580 13.40 11.97 4.91
CA THR A 580 14.78 11.47 4.83
C THR A 580 15.25 10.69 6.06
N ASP A 581 14.69 10.95 7.25
CA ASP A 581 15.11 10.26 8.47
C ASP A 581 13.99 10.14 9.50
N VAL A 582 14.00 9.05 10.26
CA VAL A 582 13.13 8.78 11.40
C VAL A 582 13.96 8.28 12.57
N LYS A 583 13.68 8.79 13.76
CA LYS A 583 14.28 8.31 15.01
C LYS A 583 13.24 8.21 16.12
N TRP A 584 13.28 7.13 16.84
CA TRP A 584 12.64 7.03 18.16
C TRP A 584 13.53 7.71 19.19
N LEU A 585 12.99 8.68 19.91
CA LEU A 585 13.73 9.45 20.94
C LEU A 585 13.57 8.84 22.34
N THR A 586 12.63 7.92 22.51
CA THR A 586 12.38 7.20 23.76
C THR A 586 12.32 5.69 23.52
N PRO A 587 12.69 4.86 24.53
CA PRO A 587 12.67 3.40 24.39
C PRO A 587 11.29 2.82 24.10
N ASP A 588 10.21 3.46 24.58
CA ASP A 588 8.80 3.09 24.32
C ASP A 588 8.33 3.47 22.92
N ARG A 589 9.20 4.11 22.11
CA ARG A 589 8.92 4.60 20.74
C ARG A 589 7.80 5.62 20.63
N LEU A 590 7.32 6.16 21.75
CA LEU A 590 6.22 7.12 21.81
C LEU A 590 6.66 8.57 21.59
N VAL A 591 7.96 8.87 21.53
CA VAL A 591 8.47 10.15 21.04
C VAL A 591 9.26 9.91 19.78
N GLN A 592 8.80 10.49 18.68
CA GLN A 592 9.35 10.25 17.36
C GLN A 592 9.82 11.55 16.72
N ARG A 593 10.95 11.48 16.01
CA ARG A 593 11.50 12.59 15.23
C ARG A 593 11.56 12.20 13.76
N VAL A 594 11.03 13.05 12.92
CA VAL A 594 11.12 12.95 11.45
C VAL A 594 11.91 14.13 10.91
N THR A 595 12.74 13.88 9.88
CA THR A 595 13.49 14.91 9.16
C THR A 595 13.13 14.86 7.68
N TYR A 596 12.94 16.03 7.09
CA TYR A 596 12.61 16.20 5.68
C TYR A 596 13.81 16.74 4.90
N GLY A 597 13.76 16.64 3.57
CA GLY A 597 14.86 17.01 2.67
C GLY A 597 15.19 18.50 2.65
N ASP A 598 14.28 19.36 3.08
CA ASP A 598 14.51 20.81 3.27
C ASP A 598 15.10 21.18 4.64
N GLY A 599 15.46 20.18 5.45
CA GLY A 599 16.07 20.36 6.75
C GLY A 599 15.09 20.62 7.91
N ARG A 600 13.76 20.71 7.65
CA ARG A 600 12.79 20.80 8.75
C ARG A 600 12.77 19.51 9.54
N VAL A 601 12.54 19.66 10.84
CA VAL A 601 12.43 18.56 11.80
C VAL A 601 11.09 18.66 12.52
N LEU A 602 10.38 17.55 12.59
CA LEU A 602 9.16 17.39 13.37
C LEU A 602 9.38 16.36 14.47
N ILE A 603 8.92 16.66 15.68
CA ILE A 603 8.98 15.75 16.84
C ILE A 603 7.56 15.65 17.40
N ALA A 604 6.99 14.45 17.42
CA ALA A 604 5.70 14.17 18.05
C ALA A 604 5.89 13.47 19.40
N ASN A 605 5.08 13.85 20.37
CA ASN A 605 4.98 13.20 21.68
C ASN A 605 3.64 12.49 21.80
N PHE A 606 3.64 11.18 21.66
CA PHE A 606 2.45 10.32 21.81
C PHE A 606 2.27 9.77 23.22
N ARG A 607 3.10 10.21 24.18
CA ARG A 607 2.96 9.85 25.58
C ARG A 607 1.81 10.63 26.20
N ASN A 608 1.23 10.11 27.27
CA ASN A 608 0.21 10.79 28.08
C ASN A 608 0.79 11.87 29.05
N THR A 609 2.12 12.06 29.04
CA THR A 609 2.85 13.06 29.83
C THR A 609 3.72 13.93 28.93
N ALA A 610 4.03 15.13 29.34
CA ALA A 610 4.93 16.00 28.59
C ALA A 610 6.34 15.40 28.47
N TRP A 611 6.97 15.63 27.33
CA TRP A 611 8.36 15.28 27.05
C TRP A 611 9.11 16.52 26.55
N ASP A 612 10.18 16.91 27.20
CA ASP A 612 10.96 18.13 26.89
C ASP A 612 10.07 19.38 26.67
N GLY A 613 9.05 19.55 27.54
CA GLY A 613 8.09 20.64 27.46
C GLY A 613 7.02 20.47 26.35
N LEU A 614 7.11 19.47 25.48
CA LEU A 614 6.10 19.17 24.48
C LEU A 614 4.96 18.35 25.08
N GLY A 615 3.73 18.85 24.99
CA GLY A 615 2.53 18.21 25.57
C GLY A 615 2.14 16.90 24.86
N PRO A 616 1.20 16.13 25.48
CA PRO A 616 0.64 14.92 24.86
C PRO A 616 -0.02 15.20 23.51
N ASP A 617 0.22 14.33 22.53
CA ASP A 617 -0.27 14.41 21.14
C ASP A 617 0.08 15.72 20.42
N CYS A 618 1.08 16.47 20.91
CA CYS A 618 1.58 17.66 20.25
C CYS A 618 2.77 17.33 19.32
N VAL A 619 2.96 18.16 18.31
CA VAL A 619 4.06 18.06 17.35
C VAL A 619 4.88 19.34 17.39
N ARG A 620 6.18 19.23 17.64
CA ARG A 620 7.13 20.35 17.59
C ARG A 620 7.73 20.46 16.21
N LEU A 621 7.43 21.54 15.52
CA LEU A 621 8.10 21.95 14.29
C LEU A 621 9.38 22.72 14.63
N SER A 622 10.49 22.32 14.04
CA SER A 622 11.76 23.06 14.09
C SER A 622 12.23 23.40 12.70
N ARG A 623 12.43 24.69 12.43
CA ARG A 623 13.04 25.22 11.20
C ARG A 623 14.11 26.25 11.57
N HIS A 624 15.36 26.00 11.21
CA HIS A 624 16.50 26.81 11.64
C HIS A 624 16.51 26.94 13.19
N GLN A 625 16.39 28.17 13.73
CA GLN A 625 16.37 28.44 15.17
C GLN A 625 14.95 28.55 15.75
N ASN A 626 13.91 28.54 14.90
CA ASN A 626 12.52 28.71 15.34
C ASN A 626 11.91 27.35 15.74
N ARG A 627 11.17 27.35 16.85
CA ARG A 627 10.40 26.20 17.34
C ARG A 627 8.94 26.61 17.53
N THR A 628 8.02 25.77 17.06
CA THR A 628 6.58 25.98 17.24
C THR A 628 5.95 24.64 17.60
N ASP A 629 5.17 24.63 18.68
CA ASP A 629 4.42 23.44 19.11
C ASP A 629 3.00 23.52 18.54
N LEU A 630 2.62 22.50 17.79
CA LEU A 630 1.31 22.32 17.18
C LEU A 630 0.56 21.26 17.97
N CYS A 631 -0.54 21.65 18.60
CA CYS A 631 -1.32 20.76 19.45
C CYS A 631 -2.75 20.67 18.95
N PRO A 632 -3.34 19.46 18.92
CA PRO A 632 -4.72 19.31 18.46
C PRO A 632 -5.68 20.08 19.38
N PRO A 633 -6.77 20.63 18.83
CA PRO A 633 -7.81 21.28 19.62
C PRO A 633 -8.41 20.34 20.67
N PRO A 634 -9.14 20.85 21.68
CA PRO A 634 -9.99 19.99 22.50
C PRO A 634 -10.99 19.21 21.65
N LEU A 635 -11.30 17.97 22.05
CA LEU A 635 -12.32 17.15 21.35
C LEU A 635 -13.68 17.88 21.38
N PRO A 636 -14.47 17.79 20.29
CA PRO A 636 -15.77 18.44 20.20
C PRO A 636 -16.81 17.83 21.12
#